data_177482ba91da2abc22b735d1ae1266b6
#
_entry.id   177482ba91da2abc22b735d1ae1266b6
#
_cell.length_a   1.000
_cell.length_b   1.000
_cell.length_c   1.000
_cell.angle_alpha   90.00
_cell.angle_beta   90.00
_cell.angle_gamma   90.00
#
_symmetry.space_group_name_H-M   'P 1'
#
loop_
_entity.id
_entity.type
_entity.pdbx_description
1 polymer ?
#
loop_
_entity_poly.entity_id
_entity_poly.type
_entity_poly.pdbx_seq_one_letter_code
_entity_poly.pdbx_strand_id
1 'polypeptide(L)'
;MATKPVPDHVPPEMVGDFSLFTSPGMSPTPNGDPHAAVACVHAGPSIFYSPWNTRAGLGTWVITRAADQRRVLQETEAFSSHRSIFASALGEDWPMIPLELDPPSHGVFRSLLNPLLSPKRVTELEPTIRERAATLIDRIASSGTSCDVMKDFAFPFAVNIFLRFLGLPDHRLDT
;
A
#
# COMPACT_ATOMS: atom_id res chain seq x y z
N MET A 1 -1.86 22.91 2.40
CA MET A 1 -0.40 22.69 2.46
C MET A 1 0.27 23.73 1.58
N ALA A 2 1.41 24.29 2.01
CA ALA A 2 2.16 25.22 1.16
C ALA A 2 2.96 24.42 0.13
N THR A 3 3.08 24.95 -1.09
CA THR A 3 3.99 24.44 -2.12
C THR A 3 5.43 24.50 -1.60
N LYS A 4 6.20 23.47 -1.91
CA LYS A 4 7.62 23.44 -1.60
C LYS A 4 8.42 24.03 -2.75
N PRO A 5 9.61 24.61 -2.49
CA PRO A 5 10.44 25.11 -3.57
C PRO A 5 10.80 23.97 -4.52
N VAL A 6 10.69 24.25 -5.81
CA VAL A 6 11.16 23.33 -6.86
C VAL A 6 12.69 23.43 -6.91
N PRO A 7 13.43 22.32 -6.86
CA PRO A 7 14.88 22.35 -6.97
C PRO A 7 15.34 22.89 -8.34
N ASP A 8 16.45 23.63 -8.38
CA ASP A 8 16.97 24.30 -9.58
C ASP A 8 17.27 23.34 -10.75
N HIS A 9 17.54 22.06 -10.44
CA HIS A 9 17.80 21.02 -11.45
C HIS A 9 16.54 20.44 -12.09
N VAL A 10 15.34 20.80 -11.61
CA VAL A 10 14.07 20.34 -12.20
C VAL A 10 13.63 21.30 -13.28
N PRO A 11 13.54 20.85 -14.55
CA PRO A 11 13.06 21.70 -15.64
C PRO A 11 11.63 22.18 -15.37
N PRO A 12 11.31 23.46 -15.60
CA PRO A 12 9.97 24.00 -15.34
C PRO A 12 8.84 23.26 -16.05
N GLU A 13 9.10 22.75 -17.25
CA GLU A 13 8.15 21.97 -18.06
C GLU A 13 7.85 20.59 -17.47
N MET A 14 8.68 20.12 -16.53
CA MET A 14 8.44 18.86 -15.80
C MET A 14 7.73 19.06 -14.47
N VAL A 15 7.39 20.26 -14.09
CA VAL A 15 6.66 20.52 -12.85
C VAL A 15 5.16 20.31 -13.07
N GLY A 16 4.57 19.38 -12.31
CA GLY A 16 3.14 19.06 -12.35
C GLY A 16 2.42 19.41 -11.06
N ASP A 17 1.14 19.70 -11.18
CA ASP A 17 0.28 20.02 -10.02
C ASP A 17 -0.57 18.81 -9.63
N PHE A 18 0.04 17.85 -8.95
CA PHE A 18 -0.64 16.65 -8.48
C PHE A 18 -0.11 16.19 -7.13
N SER A 19 -1.00 15.85 -6.24
CA SER A 19 -0.68 15.21 -4.95
C SER A 19 -1.68 14.09 -4.66
N LEU A 20 -1.19 12.90 -4.28
CA LEU A 20 -2.02 11.79 -3.84
C LEU A 20 -2.92 12.13 -2.64
N PHE A 21 -2.59 13.17 -1.88
CA PHE A 21 -3.31 13.50 -0.64
C PHE A 21 -4.16 14.75 -0.72
N THR A 22 -3.83 15.68 -1.61
CA THR A 22 -4.43 17.02 -1.61
C THR A 22 -4.99 17.48 -2.95
N SER A 23 -4.71 16.77 -4.06
CA SER A 23 -5.28 17.14 -5.36
C SER A 23 -6.80 17.00 -5.36
N PRO A 24 -7.51 17.88 -6.08
CA PRO A 24 -8.95 17.75 -6.26
C PRO A 24 -9.31 16.35 -6.78
N GLY A 25 -10.33 15.74 -6.20
CA GLY A 25 -10.74 14.38 -6.52
C GLY A 25 -10.02 13.27 -5.73
N MET A 26 -8.86 13.54 -5.11
CA MET A 26 -8.18 12.56 -4.25
C MET A 26 -8.70 12.57 -2.80
N SER A 27 -9.45 13.59 -2.43
CA SER A 27 -10.10 13.64 -1.10
C SER A 27 -11.21 12.59 -1.00
N PRO A 28 -11.36 11.88 0.12
CA PRO A 28 -12.47 10.97 0.38
C PRO A 28 -13.79 11.70 0.65
N THR A 29 -14.00 12.86 0.04
CA THR A 29 -15.28 13.57 0.10
C THR A 29 -16.32 12.87 -0.77
N PRO A 30 -17.64 13.00 -0.48
CA PRO A 30 -18.70 12.37 -1.26
C PRO A 30 -18.69 12.68 -2.76
N ASN A 31 -18.00 13.75 -3.17
CA ASN A 31 -17.89 14.21 -4.55
C ASN A 31 -16.51 13.95 -5.18
N GLY A 32 -15.57 13.33 -4.47
CA GLY A 32 -14.24 13.01 -4.96
C GLY A 32 -14.16 11.58 -5.49
N ASP A 33 -13.71 11.41 -6.74
CA ASP A 33 -13.36 10.11 -7.29
C ASP A 33 -11.84 10.02 -7.48
N PRO A 34 -11.12 9.35 -6.56
CA PRO A 34 -9.68 9.21 -6.66
C PRO A 34 -9.24 8.43 -7.90
N HIS A 35 -10.06 7.50 -8.40
CA HIS A 35 -9.75 6.75 -9.61
C HIS A 35 -9.80 7.63 -10.85
N ALA A 36 -10.79 8.50 -10.96
CA ALA A 36 -10.86 9.48 -12.04
C ALA A 36 -9.70 10.47 -11.99
N ALA A 37 -9.33 10.96 -10.81
CA ALA A 37 -8.18 11.85 -10.64
C ALA A 37 -6.85 11.18 -11.06
N VAL A 38 -6.62 9.92 -10.69
CA VAL A 38 -5.45 9.15 -11.11
C VAL A 38 -5.48 8.89 -12.62
N ALA A 39 -6.65 8.60 -13.21
CA ALA A 39 -6.77 8.41 -14.66
C ALA A 39 -6.35 9.66 -15.45
N CYS A 40 -6.68 10.86 -14.97
CA CYS A 40 -6.23 12.12 -15.57
C CYS A 40 -4.69 12.25 -15.52
N VAL A 41 -4.05 11.84 -14.43
CA VAL A 41 -2.59 11.85 -14.31
C VAL A 41 -1.94 10.90 -15.31
N HIS A 42 -2.53 9.72 -15.54
CA HIS A 42 -2.05 8.78 -16.54
C HIS A 42 -2.17 9.27 -18.00
N ALA A 43 -3.06 10.21 -18.28
CA ALA A 43 -3.16 10.84 -19.59
C ALA A 43 -2.04 11.88 -19.84
N GLY A 44 -1.36 12.32 -18.80
CA GLY A 44 -0.29 13.30 -18.83
C GLY A 44 1.11 12.71 -19.11
N PRO A 45 2.19 13.43 -18.72
CA PRO A 45 3.57 13.00 -18.87
C PRO A 45 3.86 11.67 -18.17
N SER A 46 4.85 10.92 -18.67
CA SER A 46 5.28 9.66 -18.05
C SER A 46 5.96 9.88 -16.70
N ILE A 47 6.61 11.03 -16.53
CA ILE A 47 7.25 11.46 -15.29
C ILE A 47 7.11 12.96 -15.13
N PHE A 48 6.87 13.43 -13.92
CA PHE A 48 6.89 14.85 -13.58
C PHE A 48 7.22 15.05 -12.10
N TYR A 49 7.66 16.25 -11.74
CA TYR A 49 7.95 16.65 -10.38
C TYR A 49 6.72 17.32 -9.73
N SER A 50 6.28 16.82 -8.60
CA SER A 50 5.22 17.41 -7.79
C SER A 50 5.81 18.13 -6.59
N PRO A 51 5.58 19.43 -6.42
CA PRO A 51 6.06 20.19 -5.26
C PRO A 51 5.20 19.97 -4.00
N TRP A 52 4.09 19.26 -4.12
CA TRP A 52 3.10 19.12 -3.04
C TRP A 52 3.38 18.01 -2.06
N ASN A 53 4.02 16.97 -2.50
CA ASN A 53 4.09 15.72 -1.74
C ASN A 53 5.47 15.53 -1.15
N THR A 54 5.57 15.64 0.18
CA THR A 54 6.89 15.57 0.76
C THR A 54 6.93 14.91 2.11
N ARG A 55 7.91 14.08 2.28
CA ARG A 55 8.34 13.60 3.57
C ARG A 55 9.35 14.54 4.24
N ALA A 56 10.33 15.04 3.53
CA ALA A 56 11.45 15.81 4.09
C ALA A 56 11.40 17.30 3.72
N GLY A 57 10.22 17.83 3.41
CA GLY A 57 10.11 19.21 2.95
C GLY A 57 10.53 19.42 1.49
N LEU A 58 10.75 18.33 0.75
CA LEU A 58 11.04 18.31 -0.68
C LEU A 58 9.81 17.86 -1.46
N GLY A 59 9.72 18.17 -2.74
CA GLY A 59 8.73 17.58 -3.64
C GLY A 59 9.08 16.12 -3.97
N THR A 60 8.30 15.51 -4.84
CA THR A 60 8.49 14.13 -5.26
C THR A 60 8.32 13.96 -6.76
N TRP A 61 9.05 13.03 -7.34
CA TRP A 61 8.83 12.59 -8.70
C TRP A 61 7.62 11.65 -8.77
N VAL A 62 6.71 11.94 -9.68
CA VAL A 62 5.53 11.12 -9.97
C VAL A 62 5.77 10.36 -11.26
N ILE A 63 5.69 9.03 -11.19
CA ILE A 63 5.91 8.13 -12.32
C ILE A 63 4.59 7.47 -12.69
N THR A 64 4.13 7.67 -13.93
CA THR A 64 2.79 7.29 -14.37
C THR A 64 2.75 6.06 -15.27
N ARG A 65 3.88 5.56 -15.77
CA ARG A 65 3.93 4.41 -16.68
C ARG A 65 4.35 3.15 -15.95
N ALA A 66 3.62 2.07 -16.14
CA ALA A 66 3.87 0.79 -15.47
C ALA A 66 5.28 0.22 -15.74
N ALA A 67 5.83 0.45 -16.95
CA ALA A 67 7.19 0.00 -17.29
C ALA A 67 8.23 0.74 -16.42
N ASP A 68 8.10 2.06 -16.27
CA ASP A 68 9.02 2.88 -15.49
C ASP A 68 8.88 2.59 -13.99
N GLN A 69 7.64 2.41 -13.50
CA GLN A 69 7.40 1.99 -12.11
C GLN A 69 8.06 0.65 -11.80
N ARG A 70 7.94 -0.33 -12.72
CA ARG A 70 8.60 -1.63 -12.55
C ARG A 70 10.11 -1.50 -12.50
N ARG A 71 10.67 -0.65 -13.35
CA ARG A 71 12.11 -0.35 -13.38
C ARG A 71 12.57 0.24 -12.05
N VAL A 72 11.89 1.27 -11.53
CA VAL A 72 12.21 1.89 -10.23
C VAL A 72 12.16 0.86 -9.08
N LEU A 73 11.17 -0.04 -9.09
CA LEU A 73 11.02 -1.07 -8.06
C LEU A 73 12.06 -2.20 -8.14
N GLN A 74 12.74 -2.37 -9.28
CA GLN A 74 13.67 -3.47 -9.52
C GLN A 74 15.14 -3.04 -9.53
N GLU A 75 15.43 -1.79 -9.90
CA GLU A 75 16.81 -1.27 -9.97
C GLU A 75 17.26 -0.73 -8.60
N THR A 76 17.53 -1.63 -7.67
CA THR A 76 17.89 -1.28 -6.28
C THR A 76 19.23 -0.54 -6.14
N GLU A 77 20.09 -0.58 -7.16
CA GLU A 77 21.34 0.20 -7.17
C GLU A 77 21.09 1.70 -7.45
N ALA A 78 20.02 2.02 -8.19
CA ALA A 78 19.67 3.39 -8.54
C ALA A 78 18.57 3.96 -7.63
N PHE A 79 17.69 3.12 -7.11
CA PHE A 79 16.52 3.52 -6.33
C PHE A 79 16.46 2.80 -4.99
N SER A 80 16.53 3.57 -3.93
CA SER A 80 16.50 3.08 -2.55
C SER A 80 15.08 3.04 -1.99
N SER A 81 14.76 1.97 -1.25
CA SER A 81 13.55 1.87 -0.44
C SER A 81 13.75 2.42 0.98
N HIS A 82 14.99 2.80 1.33
CA HIS A 82 15.32 3.26 2.66
C HIS A 82 14.54 4.53 3.03
N ARG A 83 13.88 4.49 4.18
CA ARG A 83 13.02 5.58 4.66
C ARG A 83 11.93 5.98 3.66
N SER A 84 11.28 5.02 3.05
CA SER A 84 10.05 5.27 2.30
C SER A 84 8.94 5.84 3.22
N ILE A 85 7.84 6.27 2.65
CA ILE A 85 6.79 6.98 3.39
C ILE A 85 6.03 6.11 4.41
N PHE A 86 6.13 4.78 4.34
CA PHE A 86 5.22 3.89 5.05
C PHE A 86 5.33 3.97 6.57
N ALA A 87 6.51 3.84 7.14
CA ALA A 87 6.69 3.93 8.60
C ALA A 87 6.20 5.27 9.14
N SER A 88 6.62 6.38 8.51
CA SER A 88 6.20 7.71 8.96
C SER A 88 4.71 8.00 8.73
N ALA A 89 4.07 7.39 7.74
CA ALA A 89 2.63 7.49 7.55
C ALA A 89 1.84 6.80 8.67
N LEU A 90 2.46 5.80 9.31
CA LEU A 90 1.92 5.12 10.49
C LEU A 90 2.33 5.79 11.81
N GLY A 91 3.10 6.88 11.76
CA GLY A 91 3.59 7.58 12.95
C GLY A 91 4.81 6.90 13.59
N GLU A 92 5.52 6.03 12.87
CA GLU A 92 6.67 5.30 13.35
C GLU A 92 7.99 5.97 12.94
N ASP A 93 8.96 6.00 13.84
CA ASP A 93 10.30 6.56 13.61
C ASP A 93 11.31 5.52 13.09
N TRP A 94 10.97 4.24 13.16
CA TRP A 94 11.80 3.12 12.72
C TRP A 94 11.27 2.51 11.41
N PRO A 95 12.14 1.95 10.55
CA PRO A 95 11.74 1.46 9.24
C PRO A 95 10.84 0.23 9.32
N MET A 96 9.86 0.13 8.44
CA MET A 96 9.06 -1.09 8.26
C MET A 96 9.91 -2.19 7.63
N ILE A 97 10.31 -3.17 8.44
CA ILE A 97 11.12 -4.31 8.00
C ILE A 97 10.23 -5.39 7.39
N PRO A 98 10.56 -5.93 6.20
CA PRO A 98 11.71 -5.61 5.34
C PRO A 98 11.45 -4.53 4.29
N LEU A 99 10.27 -3.93 4.23
CA LEU A 99 9.79 -3.07 3.16
C LEU A 99 10.68 -1.85 2.91
N GLU A 100 11.16 -1.23 4.00
CA GLU A 100 12.01 -0.03 3.97
C GLU A 100 13.49 -0.34 4.15
N LEU A 101 13.92 -1.51 3.70
CA LEU A 101 15.34 -1.90 3.70
C LEU A 101 15.84 -2.07 2.27
N ASP A 102 17.11 -1.70 2.07
CA ASP A 102 17.86 -1.99 0.86
C ASP A 102 18.72 -3.26 1.00
N PRO A 103 19.18 -3.84 -0.13
CA PRO A 103 20.21 -4.87 -0.08
C PRO A 103 21.49 -4.39 0.62
N PRO A 104 22.22 -5.26 1.35
CA PRO A 104 21.97 -6.68 1.54
C PRO A 104 20.94 -7.01 2.64
N SER A 105 20.61 -6.07 3.53
CA SER A 105 19.74 -6.29 4.69
C SER A 105 18.34 -6.78 4.29
N HIS A 106 17.74 -6.20 3.25
CA HIS A 106 16.48 -6.68 2.70
C HIS A 106 16.49 -8.17 2.38
N GLY A 107 17.57 -8.66 1.73
CA GLY A 107 17.73 -10.07 1.37
C GLY A 107 17.75 -11.01 2.57
N VAL A 108 18.36 -10.61 3.67
CA VAL A 108 18.40 -11.39 4.92
C VAL A 108 16.99 -11.65 5.44
N PHE A 109 16.19 -10.60 5.61
CA PHE A 109 14.81 -10.75 6.09
C PHE A 109 13.91 -11.49 5.09
N ARG A 110 14.06 -11.22 3.78
CA ARG A 110 13.29 -11.93 2.75
C ARG A 110 13.60 -13.42 2.73
N SER A 111 14.83 -13.82 2.98
CA SER A 111 15.19 -15.25 3.04
C SER A 111 14.48 -15.98 4.19
N LEU A 112 14.18 -15.31 5.29
CA LEU A 112 13.41 -15.86 6.40
C LEU A 112 11.91 -15.94 6.09
N LEU A 113 11.37 -14.96 5.36
CA LEU A 113 9.94 -14.85 5.08
C LEU A 113 9.49 -15.68 3.86
N ASN A 114 10.32 -15.77 2.82
CA ASN A 114 9.94 -16.45 1.58
C ASN A 114 9.50 -17.92 1.75
N PRO A 115 10.12 -18.75 2.60
CA PRO A 115 9.65 -20.10 2.83
C PRO A 115 8.24 -20.17 3.41
N LEU A 116 7.87 -19.20 4.28
CA LEU A 116 6.55 -19.11 4.89
C LEU A 116 5.47 -18.75 3.86
N LEU A 117 5.83 -17.96 2.85
CA LEU A 117 4.96 -17.49 1.77
C LEU A 117 5.05 -18.37 0.50
N SER A 118 5.68 -19.55 0.61
CA SER A 118 5.81 -20.46 -0.53
C SER A 118 4.44 -20.94 -1.04
N PRO A 119 4.32 -21.27 -2.36
CA PRO A 119 3.06 -21.78 -2.92
C PRO A 119 2.54 -23.02 -2.18
N LYS A 120 3.43 -23.89 -1.71
CA LYS A 120 3.05 -25.06 -0.90
C LYS A 120 2.35 -24.65 0.39
N ARG A 121 2.91 -23.68 1.12
CA ARG A 121 2.30 -23.20 2.39
C ARG A 121 0.97 -22.51 2.14
N VAL A 122 0.86 -21.74 1.07
CA VAL A 122 -0.41 -21.10 0.69
C VAL A 122 -1.48 -22.15 0.37
N THR A 123 -1.13 -23.21 -0.36
CA THR A 123 -2.06 -24.31 -0.65
C THR A 123 -2.51 -25.05 0.64
N GLU A 124 -1.60 -25.23 1.60
CA GLU A 124 -1.94 -25.82 2.90
C GLU A 124 -2.95 -25.00 3.70
N LEU A 125 -3.03 -23.69 3.48
CA LEU A 125 -3.99 -22.80 4.13
C LEU A 125 -5.38 -22.81 3.47
N GLU A 126 -5.50 -23.27 2.23
CA GLU A 126 -6.75 -23.19 1.46
C GLU A 126 -7.97 -23.82 2.20
N PRO A 127 -7.90 -25.01 2.83
CA PRO A 127 -9.02 -25.56 3.57
C PRO A 127 -9.48 -24.64 4.70
N THR A 128 -8.54 -24.11 5.47
CA THR A 128 -8.81 -23.16 6.56
C THR A 128 -9.46 -21.88 6.08
N ILE A 129 -8.98 -21.34 4.93
CA ILE A 129 -9.54 -20.15 4.30
C ILE A 129 -10.99 -20.39 3.89
N ARG A 130 -11.28 -21.55 3.26
CA ARG A 130 -12.65 -21.94 2.86
C ARG A 130 -13.58 -22.13 4.06
N GLU A 131 -13.14 -22.82 5.09
CA GLU A 131 -13.90 -23.02 6.34
C GLU A 131 -14.24 -21.66 6.98
N ARG A 132 -13.27 -20.75 7.07
CA ARG A 132 -13.50 -19.41 7.64
C ARG A 132 -14.48 -18.59 6.83
N ALA A 133 -14.37 -18.62 5.50
CA ALA A 133 -15.31 -17.95 4.62
C ALA A 133 -16.72 -18.48 4.82
N ALA A 134 -16.91 -19.80 4.85
CA ALA A 134 -18.20 -20.43 5.08
C ALA A 134 -18.80 -20.03 6.43
N THR A 135 -18.01 -20.09 7.50
CA THR A 135 -18.46 -19.68 8.86
C THR A 135 -18.96 -18.23 8.89
N LEU A 136 -18.27 -17.31 8.25
CA LEU A 136 -18.68 -15.89 8.20
C LEU A 136 -19.95 -15.72 7.36
N ILE A 137 -20.06 -16.40 6.23
CA ILE A 137 -21.25 -16.36 5.38
C ILE A 137 -22.48 -16.93 6.14
N ASP A 138 -22.33 -18.06 6.82
CA ASP A 138 -23.41 -18.66 7.60
C ASP A 138 -23.87 -17.73 8.73
N ARG A 139 -22.92 -17.06 9.40
CA ARG A 139 -23.23 -16.05 10.42
C ARG A 139 -24.03 -14.89 9.85
N ILE A 140 -23.64 -14.36 8.69
CA ILE A 140 -24.35 -13.28 8.01
C ILE A 140 -25.76 -13.75 7.60
N ALA A 141 -25.86 -14.92 6.98
CA ALA A 141 -27.13 -15.49 6.54
C ALA A 141 -28.12 -15.71 7.69
N SER A 142 -27.61 -16.03 8.91
CA SER A 142 -28.43 -16.21 10.10
C SER A 142 -28.81 -14.91 10.80
N SER A 143 -28.11 -13.81 10.54
CA SER A 143 -28.33 -12.52 11.25
C SER A 143 -29.35 -11.60 10.57
N GLY A 144 -29.73 -11.84 9.31
CA GLY A 144 -30.73 -11.04 8.60
C GLY A 144 -30.57 -11.04 7.08
N THR A 145 -31.20 -10.06 6.43
CA THR A 145 -31.25 -9.92 4.97
C THR A 145 -30.24 -8.90 4.42
N SER A 146 -29.50 -8.19 5.28
CA SER A 146 -28.48 -7.21 4.90
C SER A 146 -27.28 -7.30 5.83
N CYS A 147 -26.10 -6.96 5.32
CA CYS A 147 -24.86 -6.92 6.09
C CYS A 147 -23.98 -5.76 5.66
N ASP A 148 -23.08 -5.33 6.53
CA ASP A 148 -21.93 -4.51 6.15
C ASP A 148 -20.79 -5.46 5.75
N VAL A 149 -20.55 -5.57 4.44
CA VAL A 149 -19.55 -6.51 3.89
C VAL A 149 -18.16 -6.27 4.46
N MET A 150 -17.78 -5.02 4.72
CA MET A 150 -16.46 -4.73 5.29
C MET A 150 -16.36 -5.19 6.74
N LYS A 151 -17.35 -4.86 7.55
CA LYS A 151 -17.37 -5.16 8.98
C LYS A 151 -17.66 -6.64 9.26
N ASP A 152 -18.65 -7.20 8.56
CA ASP A 152 -19.18 -8.53 8.90
C ASP A 152 -18.44 -9.67 8.17
N PHE A 153 -17.73 -9.36 7.07
CA PHE A 153 -17.02 -10.35 6.27
C PHE A 153 -15.55 -9.99 6.01
N ALA A 154 -15.27 -8.91 5.25
CA ALA A 154 -13.95 -8.71 4.68
C ALA A 154 -12.86 -8.49 5.73
N PHE A 155 -13.11 -7.63 6.73
CA PHE A 155 -12.15 -7.36 7.80
C PHE A 155 -11.90 -8.61 8.68
N PRO A 156 -12.92 -9.26 9.30
CA PRO A 156 -12.69 -10.43 10.12
C PRO A 156 -12.14 -11.61 9.32
N PHE A 157 -12.45 -11.74 8.04
CA PHE A 157 -11.89 -12.76 7.16
C PHE A 157 -10.39 -12.58 6.97
N ALA A 158 -9.97 -11.41 6.49
CA ALA A 158 -8.57 -11.14 6.20
C ALA A 158 -7.68 -11.20 7.44
N VAL A 159 -8.13 -10.58 8.53
CA VAL A 159 -7.34 -10.50 9.77
C VAL A 159 -7.19 -11.88 10.43
N ASN A 160 -8.24 -12.69 10.45
CA ASN A 160 -8.15 -14.07 11.00
C ASN A 160 -7.16 -14.94 10.22
N ILE A 161 -7.22 -14.90 8.88
CA ILE A 161 -6.29 -15.66 8.04
C ILE A 161 -4.84 -15.21 8.31
N PHE A 162 -4.63 -13.90 8.42
CA PHE A 162 -3.31 -13.35 8.69
C PHE A 162 -2.77 -13.71 10.08
N LEU A 163 -3.60 -13.66 11.11
CA LEU A 163 -3.20 -14.09 12.46
C LEU A 163 -2.82 -15.57 12.51
N ARG A 164 -3.62 -16.44 11.89
CA ARG A 164 -3.29 -17.86 11.77
C ARG A 164 -2.00 -18.10 11.00
N PHE A 165 -1.78 -17.37 9.93
CA PHE A 165 -0.53 -17.41 9.18
C PHE A 165 0.69 -17.07 10.07
N LEU A 166 0.53 -16.09 10.97
CA LEU A 166 1.55 -15.70 11.95
C LEU A 166 1.62 -16.63 13.19
N GLY A 167 0.74 -17.64 13.28
CA GLY A 167 0.65 -18.51 14.46
C GLY A 167 0.04 -17.84 15.70
N LEU A 168 -0.71 -16.75 15.50
CA LEU A 168 -1.38 -16.03 16.59
C LEU A 168 -2.81 -16.55 16.79
N PRO A 169 -3.30 -16.58 18.03
CA PRO A 169 -4.65 -17.08 18.34
C PRO A 169 -5.76 -16.12 17.92
N ASP A 170 -6.86 -16.64 17.42
CA ASP A 170 -8.00 -15.91 16.85
C ASP A 170 -8.76 -15.03 17.87
N HIS A 171 -8.69 -15.35 19.18
CA HIS A 171 -9.46 -14.67 20.23
C HIS A 171 -9.06 -13.21 20.50
N ARG A 172 -7.98 -12.74 19.89
CA ARG A 172 -7.55 -11.33 20.02
C ARG A 172 -8.31 -10.36 19.10
N LEU A 173 -9.26 -10.86 18.31
CA LEU A 173 -10.06 -10.04 17.40
C LEU A 173 -11.41 -9.60 17.98
N ASP A 174 -11.80 -10.17 19.10
CA ASP A 174 -13.11 -9.93 19.74
C ASP A 174 -13.02 -8.83 20.82
N THR A 175 -11.90 -8.10 20.89
CA THR A 175 -11.69 -6.92 21.72
C THR A 175 -11.52 -5.67 20.87
#